data_9f1e8599abbef07ff6817d72abbef610
#
_entry.id   9f1e8599abbef07ff6817d72abbef610
#
_cell.length_a   1.000
_cell.length_b   1.000
_cell.length_c   1.000
_cell.angle_alpha   90.00
_cell.angle_beta   90.00
_cell.angle_gamma   90.00
#
_symmetry.space_group_name_H-M   'P 1'
#
loop_
_entity.id
_entity.type
_entity.pdbx_description
1 polymer ?
#
loop_
_entity_poly.entity_id
_entity_poly.type
_entity_poly.pdbx_seq_one_letter_code
_entity_poly.pdbx_strand_id
1 'polypeptide(L)'
;MTAATLYLVDTDVLIDAFRKIEGAGPYLNSLGEWSYSTATAMELFFGARSKKEIHAIEKSLSSYRRVRFSHEIGELALDIVKKYAKPDGTGELDAVIAATAIEEGMTLASRNKKHFRNIEGLKFEVPEY
;
A
#
# COMPACT_ATOMS: atom_id res chain seq x y z
N MET A 1 -2.01 27.22 -7.57
CA MET A 1 -2.13 26.37 -6.36
C MET A 1 -1.87 24.93 -6.73
N THR A 2 -0.94 24.29 -6.05
CA THR A 2 -0.59 22.89 -6.31
C THR A 2 -1.46 21.98 -5.44
N ALA A 3 -2.04 20.96 -6.04
CA ALA A 3 -2.79 19.98 -5.26
C ALA A 3 -1.84 19.21 -4.34
N ALA A 4 -2.30 18.88 -3.15
CA ALA A 4 -1.53 18.05 -2.22
C ALA A 4 -1.34 16.65 -2.83
N THR A 5 -0.18 16.03 -2.56
CA THR A 5 0.06 14.65 -2.96
C THR A 5 -0.83 13.72 -2.12
N LEU A 6 -1.52 12.81 -2.80
CA LEU A 6 -2.31 11.77 -2.14
C LEU A 6 -1.46 10.50 -2.08
N TYR A 7 -1.37 9.91 -0.90
CA TYR A 7 -0.54 8.73 -0.67
C TYR A 7 -1.38 7.48 -0.42
N LEU A 8 -0.97 6.39 -1.05
CA LEU A 8 -1.41 5.05 -0.72
C LEU A 8 -0.21 4.36 -0.05
N VAL A 9 -0.38 3.88 1.16
CA VAL A 9 0.73 3.28 1.93
C VAL A 9 0.68 1.77 1.81
N ASP A 10 1.82 1.17 1.40
CA ASP A 10 1.95 -0.27 1.28
C ASP A 10 2.00 -0.95 2.65
N THR A 11 1.67 -2.21 2.66
CA THR A 11 1.64 -3.06 3.85
C THR A 11 2.96 -3.04 4.61
N ASP A 12 4.10 -3.07 3.92
CA ASP A 12 5.41 -3.14 4.57
C ASP A 12 5.70 -1.92 5.46
N VAL A 13 5.30 -0.73 5.02
CA VAL A 13 5.47 0.50 5.78
C VAL A 13 4.59 0.48 7.03
N LEU A 14 3.35 -0.01 6.90
CA LEU A 14 2.44 -0.13 8.05
C LEU A 14 2.95 -1.15 9.07
N ILE A 15 3.46 -2.28 8.60
CA ILE A 15 4.06 -3.29 9.48
C ILE A 15 5.25 -2.67 10.23
N ASP A 16 6.11 -1.93 9.54
CA ASP A 16 7.24 -1.26 10.17
C ASP A 16 6.77 -0.32 11.28
N ALA A 17 5.73 0.46 11.03
CA ALA A 17 5.18 1.36 12.04
C ALA A 17 4.61 0.61 13.24
N PHE A 18 3.88 -0.50 13.00
CA PHE A 18 3.32 -1.32 14.09
C PHE A 18 4.42 -1.98 14.92
N ARG A 19 5.54 -2.33 14.29
CA ARG A 19 6.70 -2.91 14.97
C ARG A 19 7.62 -1.85 15.58
N LYS A 20 7.26 -0.58 15.47
CA LYS A 20 8.02 0.54 15.98
C LYS A 20 9.44 0.61 15.43
N ILE A 21 9.61 0.27 14.16
CA ILE A 21 10.86 0.46 13.44
C ILE A 21 11.16 1.96 13.43
N GLU A 22 12.38 2.32 13.79
CA GLU A 22 12.77 3.73 13.89
C GLU A 22 12.51 4.48 12.59
N GLY A 23 11.81 5.61 12.72
CA GLY A 23 11.50 6.48 11.58
C GLY A 23 10.21 6.17 10.87
N ALA A 24 9.64 4.96 11.00
CA ALA A 24 8.42 4.59 10.27
C ALA A 24 7.20 5.40 10.71
N GLY A 25 7.00 5.53 12.02
CA GLY A 25 5.89 6.33 12.56
C GLY A 25 5.98 7.81 12.14
N PRO A 26 7.14 8.48 12.39
CA PRO A 26 7.33 9.85 11.92
C PRO A 26 7.14 10.01 10.41
N TYR A 27 7.57 9.03 9.60
CA TYR A 27 7.33 9.07 8.17
C TYR A 27 5.85 9.14 7.85
N LEU A 28 5.04 8.24 8.43
CA LEU A 28 3.59 8.23 8.22
C LEU A 28 2.96 9.56 8.64
N ASN A 29 3.38 10.10 9.78
CA ASN A 29 2.87 11.37 10.25
C ASN A 29 3.21 12.51 9.28
N SER A 30 4.35 12.44 8.60
CA SER A 30 4.77 13.45 7.64
C SER A 30 3.90 13.48 6.38
N LEU A 31 3.23 12.38 6.07
CA LEU A 31 2.36 12.29 4.90
C LEU A 31 1.02 13.02 5.08
N GLY A 32 0.65 13.33 6.32
CA GLY A 32 -0.67 13.87 6.64
C GLY A 32 -1.71 12.79 6.55
N GLU A 33 -2.72 13.00 5.71
CA GLU A 33 -3.73 11.98 5.45
C GLU A 33 -3.19 10.99 4.40
N TRP A 34 -3.33 9.71 4.68
CA TRP A 34 -2.98 8.65 3.74
C TRP A 34 -4.07 7.59 3.74
N SER A 35 -4.07 6.81 2.67
CA SER A 35 -5.03 5.73 2.47
C SER A 35 -4.30 4.40 2.34
N TYR A 36 -5.05 3.32 2.42
CA TYR A 36 -4.52 1.98 2.21
C TYR A 36 -5.49 1.18 1.36
N SER A 37 -4.99 0.15 0.67
CA SER A 37 -5.80 -0.68 -0.21
C SER A 37 -6.52 -1.78 0.56
N THR A 38 -7.56 -2.35 -0.05
CA THR A 38 -8.20 -3.55 0.48
C THR A 38 -7.19 -4.70 0.61
N ALA A 39 -6.26 -4.83 -0.36
CA ALA A 39 -5.21 -5.86 -0.30
C ALA A 39 -4.33 -5.69 0.94
N THR A 40 -3.96 -4.45 1.26
CA THR A 40 -3.17 -4.17 2.47
C THR A 40 -3.93 -4.58 3.73
N ALA A 41 -5.22 -4.24 3.81
CA ALA A 41 -6.05 -4.68 4.94
C ALA A 41 -6.05 -6.19 5.08
N MET A 42 -6.22 -6.90 3.96
CA MET A 42 -6.21 -8.37 3.95
C MET A 42 -4.88 -8.94 4.44
N GLU A 43 -3.77 -8.38 3.98
CA GLU A 43 -2.45 -8.83 4.41
C GLU A 43 -2.23 -8.61 5.91
N LEU A 44 -2.63 -7.46 6.42
CA LEU A 44 -2.48 -7.15 7.84
C LEU A 44 -3.31 -8.09 8.72
N PHE A 45 -4.57 -8.33 8.36
CA PHE A 45 -5.43 -9.22 9.13
C PHE A 45 -4.99 -10.68 9.02
N PHE A 46 -4.57 -11.10 7.83
CA PHE A 46 -4.05 -12.45 7.63
C PHE A 46 -2.81 -12.71 8.50
N GLY A 47 -1.95 -11.71 8.65
CA GLY A 47 -0.73 -11.80 9.47
C GLY A 47 -0.97 -11.68 10.97
N ALA A 48 -2.17 -11.32 11.41
CA ALA A 48 -2.49 -11.19 12.83
C ALA A 48 -2.46 -12.57 13.48
N ARG A 49 -1.85 -12.65 14.68
CA ARG A 49 -1.66 -13.92 15.40
C ARG A 49 -2.77 -14.23 16.40
N SER A 50 -3.71 -13.29 16.60
CA SER A 50 -4.78 -13.44 17.58
C SER A 50 -5.92 -12.48 17.28
N LYS A 51 -7.07 -12.71 17.90
CA LYS A 51 -8.20 -11.77 17.83
C LYS A 51 -7.83 -10.41 18.42
N LYS A 52 -6.99 -10.40 19.43
CA LYS A 52 -6.52 -9.17 20.06
C LYS A 52 -5.73 -8.33 19.05
N GLU A 53 -4.86 -8.96 18.27
CA GLU A 53 -4.11 -8.26 17.21
C GLU A 53 -5.04 -7.74 16.12
N ILE A 54 -6.05 -8.51 15.73
CA ILE A 54 -7.05 -8.05 14.75
C ILE A 54 -7.72 -6.76 15.24
N HIS A 55 -8.16 -6.72 16.50
CA HIS A 55 -8.78 -5.53 17.07
C HIS A 55 -7.81 -4.34 17.12
N ALA A 56 -6.55 -4.59 17.45
CA ALA A 56 -5.54 -3.53 17.46
C ALA A 56 -5.31 -2.96 16.06
N ILE A 57 -5.25 -3.80 15.05
CA ILE A 57 -5.10 -3.39 13.66
C ILE A 57 -6.32 -2.57 13.21
N GLU A 58 -7.54 -3.06 13.49
CA GLU A 58 -8.77 -2.34 13.16
C GLU A 58 -8.77 -0.94 13.77
N LYS A 59 -8.40 -0.84 15.04
CA LYS A 59 -8.35 0.43 15.75
C LYS A 59 -7.34 1.38 15.11
N SER A 60 -6.15 0.87 14.78
CA SER A 60 -5.09 1.69 14.16
C SER A 60 -5.51 2.19 12.78
N LEU A 61 -6.23 1.39 12.01
CA LEU A 61 -6.66 1.75 10.67
C LEU A 61 -7.91 2.63 10.65
N SER A 62 -8.66 2.70 11.76
CA SER A 62 -9.96 3.39 11.80
C SER A 62 -9.89 4.88 11.49
N SER A 63 -8.73 5.51 11.69
CA SER A 63 -8.52 6.94 11.42
C SER A 63 -8.15 7.21 9.96
N TYR A 64 -7.97 6.18 9.14
CA TYR A 64 -7.52 6.32 7.77
C TYR A 64 -8.51 5.68 6.81
N ARG A 65 -8.46 6.11 5.54
CA ARG A 65 -9.40 5.66 4.53
C ARG A 65 -8.91 4.40 3.85
N ARG A 66 -9.74 3.37 3.80
CA ARG A 66 -9.49 2.21 2.97
C ARG A 66 -10.07 2.48 1.58
N VAL A 67 -9.24 2.32 0.54
CA VAL A 67 -9.71 2.38 -0.83
C VAL A 67 -10.36 1.05 -1.18
N ARG A 68 -11.61 1.10 -1.58
CA ARG A 68 -12.36 -0.12 -1.92
C ARG A 68 -11.84 -0.75 -3.21
N PHE A 69 -11.81 -2.07 -3.23
CA PHE A 69 -11.55 -2.81 -4.44
C PHE A 69 -12.66 -2.52 -5.45
N SER A 70 -12.28 -2.32 -6.71
CA SER A 70 -13.23 -2.05 -7.79
C SER A 70 -12.97 -2.97 -8.97
N HIS A 71 -13.94 -3.01 -9.89
CA HIS A 71 -13.78 -3.76 -11.14
C HIS A 71 -12.53 -3.27 -11.90
N GLU A 72 -12.36 -1.95 -12.00
CA GLU A 72 -11.24 -1.34 -12.72
C GLU A 72 -9.90 -1.69 -12.09
N ILE A 73 -9.83 -1.68 -10.76
CA ILE A 73 -8.62 -2.09 -10.04
C ILE A 73 -8.29 -3.55 -10.34
N GLY A 74 -9.30 -4.42 -10.35
CA GLY A 74 -9.10 -5.83 -10.65
C GLY A 74 -8.58 -6.08 -12.06
N GLU A 75 -9.16 -5.41 -13.05
CA GLU A 75 -8.72 -5.55 -14.43
C GLU A 75 -7.30 -5.05 -14.64
N LEU A 76 -6.97 -3.90 -14.06
CA LEU A 76 -5.63 -3.36 -14.15
C LEU A 76 -4.61 -4.26 -13.41
N ALA A 77 -4.99 -4.79 -12.25
CA ALA A 77 -4.13 -5.70 -11.50
C ALA A 77 -3.80 -6.96 -12.31
N LEU A 78 -4.79 -7.49 -13.03
CA LEU A 78 -4.57 -8.65 -13.91
C LEU A 78 -3.51 -8.33 -14.97
N ASP A 79 -3.60 -7.17 -15.61
CA ASP A 79 -2.64 -6.73 -16.63
C ASP A 79 -1.25 -6.56 -16.03
N ILE A 80 -1.17 -6.01 -14.82
CA ILE A 80 0.11 -5.82 -14.10
C ILE A 80 0.77 -7.17 -13.83
N VAL A 81 0.02 -8.16 -13.35
CA VAL A 81 0.56 -9.50 -13.11
C VAL A 81 1.12 -10.09 -14.39
N LYS A 82 0.37 -10.02 -15.49
CA LYS A 82 0.82 -10.56 -16.78
C LYS A 82 2.15 -9.96 -17.22
N LYS A 83 2.33 -8.66 -17.00
CA LYS A 83 3.50 -7.94 -17.51
C LYS A 83 4.71 -8.02 -16.58
N TYR A 84 4.50 -7.99 -15.26
CA TYR A 84 5.58 -7.79 -14.30
C TYR A 84 5.87 -8.99 -13.39
N ALA A 85 5.02 -10.01 -13.33
CA ALA A 85 5.26 -11.15 -12.45
C ALA A 85 6.58 -11.86 -12.76
N LYS A 86 6.87 -12.12 -14.03
CA LYS A 86 8.09 -12.84 -14.42
C LYS A 86 9.34 -11.97 -14.30
N PRO A 87 9.41 -10.78 -14.93
CA PRO A 87 10.63 -9.98 -14.84
C PRO A 87 10.91 -9.41 -13.45
N ASP A 88 9.88 -9.00 -12.70
CA ASP A 88 10.06 -8.26 -11.44
C ASP A 88 9.57 -8.99 -10.21
N GLY A 89 8.95 -10.15 -10.37
CA GLY A 89 8.41 -10.92 -9.25
C GLY A 89 7.18 -10.28 -8.61
N THR A 90 6.51 -9.35 -9.31
CA THR A 90 5.31 -8.68 -8.79
C THR A 90 4.20 -9.70 -8.57
N GLY A 91 3.76 -9.87 -7.32
CA GLY A 91 2.72 -10.82 -6.94
C GLY A 91 1.31 -10.25 -7.10
N GLU A 92 0.32 -11.10 -6.84
CA GLU A 92 -1.09 -10.72 -7.01
C GLU A 92 -1.49 -9.55 -6.13
N LEU A 93 -1.13 -9.58 -4.86
CA LEU A 93 -1.48 -8.50 -3.93
C LEU A 93 -0.71 -7.23 -4.23
N ASP A 94 0.57 -7.33 -4.62
CA ASP A 94 1.34 -6.17 -5.09
C ASP A 94 0.65 -5.53 -6.29
N ALA A 95 0.17 -6.35 -7.22
CA ALA A 95 -0.53 -5.85 -8.40
C ALA A 95 -1.81 -5.11 -8.03
N VAL A 96 -2.57 -5.61 -7.07
CA VAL A 96 -3.78 -4.93 -6.58
C VAL A 96 -3.42 -3.60 -5.92
N ILE A 97 -2.36 -3.57 -5.12
CA ILE A 97 -1.92 -2.34 -4.46
C ILE A 97 -1.49 -1.30 -5.51
N ALA A 98 -0.68 -1.70 -6.48
CA ALA A 98 -0.24 -0.80 -7.56
C ALA A 98 -1.43 -0.30 -8.39
N ALA A 99 -2.34 -1.20 -8.76
CA ALA A 99 -3.54 -0.84 -9.51
C ALA A 99 -4.42 0.15 -8.75
N THR A 100 -4.54 -0.03 -7.43
CA THR A 100 -5.29 0.88 -6.58
C THR A 100 -4.69 2.29 -6.63
N ALA A 101 -3.37 2.38 -6.49
CA ALA A 101 -2.68 3.68 -6.55
C ALA A 101 -2.88 4.35 -7.90
N ILE A 102 -2.73 3.61 -8.98
CA ILE A 102 -2.88 4.14 -10.34
C ILE A 102 -4.32 4.64 -10.57
N GLU A 103 -5.32 3.81 -10.28
CA GLU A 103 -6.72 4.16 -10.50
C GLU A 103 -7.17 5.36 -9.69
N GLU A 104 -6.64 5.52 -8.48
CA GLU A 104 -7.01 6.63 -7.59
C GLU A 104 -6.10 7.86 -7.75
N GLY A 105 -5.11 7.82 -8.63
CA GLY A 105 -4.19 8.94 -8.82
C GLY A 105 -3.30 9.22 -7.60
N MET A 106 -2.97 8.18 -6.84
CA MET A 106 -2.18 8.29 -5.63
C MET A 106 -0.73 7.89 -5.86
N THR A 107 0.17 8.43 -5.02
CA THR A 107 1.55 7.98 -4.98
C THR A 107 1.66 6.81 -4.00
N LEU A 108 2.21 5.69 -4.45
CA LEU A 108 2.44 4.54 -3.59
C LEU A 108 3.71 4.75 -2.78
N ALA A 109 3.59 4.67 -1.46
CA ALA A 109 4.73 4.68 -0.56
C ALA A 109 5.04 3.24 -0.14
N SER A 110 6.19 2.71 -0.56
CA SER A 110 6.60 1.34 -0.27
C SER A 110 8.12 1.22 -0.27
N ARG A 111 8.63 0.32 0.55
CA ARG A 111 10.06 0.00 0.55
C ARG A 111 10.42 -1.10 -0.44
N ASN A 112 9.44 -1.71 -1.08
CA ASN A 112 9.62 -2.82 -1.99
C ASN A 112 9.88 -2.35 -3.43
N LYS A 113 11.05 -1.78 -3.67
CA LYS A 113 11.44 -1.26 -5.00
C LYS A 113 11.34 -2.31 -6.09
N LYS A 114 11.78 -3.52 -5.80
CA LYS A 114 11.87 -4.58 -6.82
C LYS A 114 10.54 -4.84 -7.49
N HIS A 115 9.47 -4.89 -6.72
CA HIS A 115 8.16 -5.27 -7.22
C HIS A 115 7.37 -4.11 -7.85
N PHE A 116 7.75 -2.86 -7.57
CA PHE A 116 6.95 -1.71 -8.00
C PHE A 116 7.62 -0.75 -8.97
N ARG A 117 8.97 -0.63 -8.92
CA ARG A 117 9.70 0.44 -9.62
C ARG A 117 9.47 0.51 -11.13
N ASN A 118 9.19 -0.62 -11.78
CA ASN A 118 9.06 -0.66 -13.23
C ASN A 118 7.61 -0.61 -13.73
N ILE A 119 6.65 -0.52 -12.84
CA ILE A 119 5.24 -0.53 -13.23
C ILE A 119 4.88 0.80 -13.89
N GLU A 120 4.52 0.72 -15.17
CA GLU A 120 4.16 1.89 -15.97
C GLU A 120 2.93 2.59 -15.40
N GLY A 121 3.02 3.91 -15.28
CA GLY A 121 1.92 4.73 -14.76
C GLY A 121 1.85 4.82 -13.24
N LEU A 122 2.68 4.07 -12.52
CA LEU A 122 2.69 4.10 -11.05
C LEU A 122 3.58 5.25 -10.56
N LYS A 123 3.02 6.15 -9.77
CA LYS A 123 3.78 7.12 -9.00
C LYS A 123 4.26 6.41 -7.74
N PHE A 124 5.56 6.40 -7.52
CA PHE A 124 6.16 5.56 -6.48
C PHE A 124 7.20 6.32 -5.68
N GLU A 125 7.14 6.19 -4.36
CA GLU A 125 8.08 6.80 -3.44
C GLU A 125 8.59 5.75 -2.46
N VAL A 126 9.91 5.73 -2.24
CA VAL A 126 10.51 4.88 -1.22
C VAL A 126 10.74 5.73 0.03
N PRO A 127 10.11 5.36 1.17
CA PRO A 127 10.32 6.10 2.42
C PRO A 127 11.78 6.10 2.86
N GLU A 128 12.22 7.24 3.37
CA GLU A 128 13.55 7.36 3.96
C GLU A 128 13.42 7.20 5.47
N TYR A 129 13.74 6.00 5.95
CA TYR A 129 13.90 5.75 7.39
C TYR A 129 14.68 4.46 7.62
#